data_40790c4210c0cd4208e6490153b4a03f
#
_entry.id   40790c4210c0cd4208e6490153b4a03f
#
_cell.length_a   1.000
_cell.length_b   1.000
_cell.length_c   1.000
_cell.angle_alpha   90.00
_cell.angle_beta   90.00
_cell.angle_gamma   90.00
#
_symmetry.space_group_name_H-M   'P 1'
#
loop_
_entity.id
_entity.type
_entity.pdbx_description
1 polymer ?
#
loop_
_entity_poly.entity_id
_entity_poly.type
_entity_poly.pdbx_seq_one_letter_code
_entity_poly.pdbx_strand_id
1 'polypeptide(L)'
;MIKISPAELVAEIECRFGIEADAFPSTVKSTFGQAITIHNNDAWVERITVEIVGCAPMNIAWSKPLHSNLLVEWLLRGWFIDRLQTHIDLRPLIVVQRLLAQHKFSGNDADTIGNRLSTFAVRECTRLKASSWYEELVALRVFYRWCLDEEVPGFNEHDSLELSQLTVKAHDNRHLVTMRDDDFGPFTRVPLANIEMKLANNPLITHAQRTLFLLCRDWALRPIQLALMQVTDFGIDEGGPFVKVPSVKGIRRSRLRRHPSNLVKRYIANDTAEAVELQCTLAETQCNAASKEINAICARHGISTPVLPTPLFPSAYTTENRLLRFLTNPKLTPFTLHLDNHRISYALTSLTWILQLPDPHRPIQKTEPFMRITAYRLRRTKATSMVLSGASPEEVAEALDHSNLNSIKHYFHYNLELQEFINTTHMASPEINAAVQMWCGKFMEEIPDRSALRPISGLGSCNSEEPCPYHPTVTCYACPKFRPSRHANHEGALADITKFQQMLGSNSTGAMAQQVEAAIHGAKSVIIAVKELKE
;
A
#
# COMPACT_ATOMS: atom_id res chain seq x y z
N MET A 1 29.28 25.12 16.49
CA MET A 1 29.37 23.68 16.81
C MET A 1 30.77 23.21 16.42
N ILE A 2 31.52 22.68 17.37
CA ILE A 2 32.90 22.19 17.17
C ILE A 2 32.80 20.91 16.34
N LYS A 3 33.58 20.82 15.26
CA LYS A 3 33.73 19.55 14.54
C LYS A 3 34.63 18.65 15.39
N ILE A 4 34.04 17.63 15.97
CA ILE A 4 34.79 16.61 16.71
C ILE A 4 35.07 15.43 15.79
N SER A 5 36.27 14.87 15.83
CA SER A 5 36.64 13.67 15.06
C SER A 5 36.07 12.39 15.69
N PRO A 6 36.00 11.25 14.97
CA PRO A 6 35.62 9.97 15.54
C PRO A 6 36.37 9.60 16.83
N ALA A 7 37.69 9.68 16.81
CA ALA A 7 38.55 9.32 17.96
C ALA A 7 38.36 10.31 19.13
N GLU A 8 38.28 11.61 18.84
CA GLU A 8 38.03 12.61 19.86
C GLU A 8 36.65 12.40 20.52
N LEU A 9 35.62 12.02 19.73
CA LEU A 9 34.28 11.75 20.28
C LEU A 9 34.31 10.56 21.25
N VAL A 10 35.00 9.46 20.89
CA VAL A 10 35.18 8.30 21.78
C VAL A 10 35.91 8.70 23.06
N ALA A 11 37.04 9.40 22.96
CA ALA A 11 37.81 9.85 24.11
C ALA A 11 37.01 10.77 25.04
N GLU A 12 36.17 11.67 24.50
CA GLU A 12 35.28 12.53 25.27
C GLU A 12 34.18 11.75 25.99
N ILE A 13 33.65 10.67 25.36
CA ILE A 13 32.65 9.79 25.98
C ILE A 13 33.27 9.04 27.17
N GLU A 14 34.45 8.46 27.00
CA GLU A 14 35.17 7.77 28.08
C GLU A 14 35.52 8.72 29.23
N CYS A 15 36.07 9.89 28.88
CA CYS A 15 36.52 10.85 29.87
C CYS A 15 35.39 11.51 30.68
N ARG A 16 34.30 11.92 29.99
CA ARG A 16 33.24 12.70 30.64
C ARG A 16 32.11 11.86 31.21
N PHE A 17 31.83 10.72 30.59
CA PHE A 17 30.68 9.90 30.94
C PHE A 17 31.06 8.56 31.57
N GLY A 18 32.38 8.22 31.58
CA GLY A 18 32.86 6.97 32.16
C GLY A 18 32.37 5.72 31.44
N ILE A 19 31.97 5.85 30.18
CA ILE A 19 31.44 4.77 29.35
C ILE A 19 32.61 4.22 28.52
N GLU A 20 32.89 2.93 28.62
CA GLU A 20 33.81 2.26 27.71
C GLU A 20 33.19 2.25 26.30
N ALA A 21 33.82 2.92 25.36
CA ALA A 21 33.26 3.16 24.03
C ALA A 21 34.18 2.58 22.94
N ASP A 22 33.62 1.71 22.13
CA ASP A 22 34.30 1.18 20.96
C ASP A 22 34.59 2.25 19.90
N ALA A 23 35.76 2.10 19.24
CA ALA A 23 36.11 2.96 18.12
C ALA A 23 35.11 2.78 16.95
N PHE A 24 34.73 3.88 16.32
CA PHE A 24 33.88 3.81 15.15
C PHE A 24 34.57 3.09 13.99
N PRO A 25 33.90 2.14 13.32
CA PRO A 25 34.50 1.47 12.16
C PRO A 25 34.65 2.46 11.00
N SER A 26 35.76 2.37 10.27
CA SER A 26 36.00 3.22 9.09
C SER A 26 35.01 2.93 7.95
N THR A 27 34.55 1.69 7.85
CA THR A 27 33.62 1.23 6.81
C THR A 27 32.68 0.16 7.37
N VAL A 28 31.40 0.24 7.01
CA VAL A 28 30.38 -0.75 7.37
C VAL A 28 29.68 -1.28 6.14
N LYS A 29 29.11 -2.48 6.22
CA LYS A 29 28.28 -3.05 5.15
C LYS A 29 26.80 -2.87 5.49
N SER A 30 26.04 -2.23 4.59
CA SER A 30 24.58 -2.15 4.72
C SER A 30 23.93 -3.53 4.58
N THR A 31 22.66 -3.63 4.95
CA THR A 31 21.82 -4.83 4.76
C THR A 31 21.84 -5.34 3.31
N PHE A 32 21.97 -4.43 2.35
CA PHE A 32 22.12 -4.77 0.93
C PHE A 32 23.58 -5.01 0.51
N GLY A 33 24.51 -5.09 1.46
CA GLY A 33 25.93 -5.39 1.22
C GLY A 33 26.73 -4.22 0.67
N GLN A 34 26.16 -3.01 0.56
CA GLN A 34 26.90 -1.82 0.16
C GLN A 34 27.96 -1.47 1.21
N ALA A 35 29.21 -1.35 0.80
CA ALA A 35 30.27 -0.80 1.65
C ALA A 35 30.04 0.72 1.79
N ILE A 36 29.94 1.18 3.03
CA ILE A 36 29.67 2.59 3.36
C ILE A 36 30.82 3.07 4.24
N THR A 37 31.53 4.05 3.74
CA THR A 37 32.60 4.70 4.51
C THR A 37 31.99 5.63 5.55
N ILE A 38 32.38 5.47 6.79
CA ILE A 38 31.94 6.26 7.95
C ILE A 38 32.89 7.40 8.23
N HIS A 39 34.20 7.10 8.20
CA HIS A 39 35.25 8.10 8.35
C HIS A 39 36.49 7.71 7.55
N ASN A 40 37.30 8.69 7.19
CA ASN A 40 38.63 8.52 6.54
C ASN A 40 39.67 9.24 7.39
N ASN A 41 40.75 8.53 7.78
CA ASN A 41 41.86 9.12 8.55
C ASN A 41 41.35 10.00 9.72
N ASP A 42 40.47 9.43 10.53
CA ASP A 42 39.83 10.09 11.67
C ASP A 42 39.04 11.38 11.34
N ALA A 43 38.57 11.51 10.11
CA ALA A 43 37.65 12.59 9.71
C ALA A 43 36.31 12.00 9.19
N TRP A 44 35.18 12.47 9.73
CA TRP A 44 33.87 12.08 9.24
C TRP A 44 33.73 12.39 7.75
N VAL A 45 33.21 11.43 6.96
CA VAL A 45 32.89 11.70 5.55
C VAL A 45 31.79 12.79 5.44
N GLU A 46 31.87 13.58 4.40
CA GLU A 46 30.91 14.70 4.23
C GLU A 46 29.46 14.20 4.18
N ARG A 47 29.22 13.12 3.42
CA ARG A 47 27.89 12.58 3.18
C ARG A 47 27.94 11.06 3.11
N ILE A 48 26.98 10.43 3.76
CA ILE A 48 26.67 9.02 3.57
C ILE A 48 25.49 8.89 2.61
N THR A 49 25.65 8.07 1.57
CA THR A 49 24.59 7.72 0.64
C THR A 49 24.30 6.23 0.74
N VAL A 50 23.09 5.87 1.16
CA VAL A 50 22.65 4.48 1.30
C VAL A 50 21.69 4.15 0.19
N GLU A 51 22.05 3.18 -0.66
CA GLU A 51 21.15 2.64 -1.69
C GLU A 51 20.20 1.63 -1.06
N ILE A 52 18.91 1.79 -1.38
CA ILE A 52 17.83 0.92 -0.90
C ILE A 52 17.11 0.38 -2.13
N VAL A 53 17.09 -0.94 -2.29
CA VAL A 53 16.47 -1.60 -3.45
C VAL A 53 15.04 -1.15 -3.65
N GLY A 54 14.73 -0.64 -4.84
CA GLY A 54 13.42 -0.13 -5.23
C GLY A 54 12.99 1.19 -4.60
N CYS A 55 13.89 1.86 -3.84
CA CYS A 55 13.64 3.18 -3.26
C CYS A 55 14.66 4.21 -3.74
N ALA A 56 14.34 5.48 -3.55
CA ALA A 56 15.31 6.55 -3.68
C ALA A 56 16.44 6.37 -2.64
N PRO A 57 17.69 6.74 -2.96
CA PRO A 57 18.79 6.65 -2.01
C PRO A 57 18.56 7.60 -0.83
N MET A 58 18.98 7.16 0.36
CA MET A 58 19.00 8.02 1.54
C MET A 58 20.35 8.74 1.60
N ASN A 59 20.30 10.06 1.74
CA ASN A 59 21.48 10.90 1.88
C ASN A 59 21.50 11.56 3.26
N ILE A 60 22.61 11.42 3.96
CA ILE A 60 22.82 11.98 5.30
C ILE A 60 24.06 12.86 5.28
N ALA A 61 23.93 14.09 5.75
CA ALA A 61 25.06 15.00 5.95
C ALA A 61 25.84 14.56 7.20
N TRP A 62 26.87 13.72 7.00
CA TRP A 62 27.52 12.98 8.07
C TRP A 62 28.64 13.74 8.76
N SER A 63 29.33 14.65 8.06
CA SER A 63 30.35 15.52 8.68
C SER A 63 29.77 16.60 9.60
N LYS A 64 28.45 16.83 9.55
CA LYS A 64 27.78 17.74 10.45
C LYS A 64 27.44 17.03 11.77
N PRO A 65 27.56 17.70 12.92
CA PRO A 65 27.07 17.14 14.17
C PRO A 65 25.58 16.80 14.06
N LEU A 66 25.21 15.59 14.47
CA LEU A 66 23.82 15.13 14.52
C LEU A 66 23.09 15.74 15.73
N HIS A 67 23.87 16.02 16.81
CA HIS A 67 23.36 16.66 18.02
C HIS A 67 24.41 17.54 18.70
N SER A 68 23.97 18.48 19.54
CA SER A 68 24.86 19.39 20.31
C SER A 68 25.43 18.77 21.60
N ASN A 69 24.75 17.78 22.18
CA ASN A 69 25.24 17.01 23.33
C ASN A 69 26.08 15.82 22.81
N LEU A 70 27.28 15.64 23.35
CA LEU A 70 28.24 14.65 22.89
C LEU A 70 27.76 13.19 23.07
N LEU A 71 27.09 12.90 24.19
CA LEU A 71 26.55 11.57 24.41
C LEU A 71 25.45 11.24 23.40
N VAL A 72 24.52 12.17 23.19
CA VAL A 72 23.46 11.97 22.18
C VAL A 72 24.03 11.88 20.77
N GLU A 73 25.08 12.64 20.46
CA GLU A 73 25.82 12.55 19.20
C GLU A 73 26.41 11.15 18.99
N TRP A 74 27.08 10.61 19.99
CA TRP A 74 27.69 9.28 19.98
C TRP A 74 26.61 8.20 19.83
N LEU A 75 25.54 8.25 20.61
CA LEU A 75 24.42 7.31 20.54
C LEU A 75 23.75 7.32 19.16
N LEU A 76 23.49 8.49 18.58
CA LEU A 76 22.88 8.59 17.26
C LEU A 76 23.78 7.99 16.18
N ARG A 77 25.10 8.20 16.24
CA ARG A 77 26.05 7.62 15.28
C ARG A 77 26.17 6.11 15.45
N GLY A 78 26.28 5.61 16.67
CA GLY A 78 26.32 4.18 16.97
C GLY A 78 25.06 3.48 16.49
N TRP A 79 23.88 4.02 16.87
CA TRP A 79 22.60 3.48 16.42
C TRP A 79 22.42 3.49 14.90
N PHE A 80 22.89 4.54 14.23
CA PHE A 80 22.87 4.61 12.77
C PHE A 80 23.72 3.50 12.14
N ILE A 81 24.92 3.28 12.68
CA ILE A 81 25.83 2.25 12.19
C ILE A 81 25.22 0.86 12.38
N ASP A 82 24.65 0.57 13.55
CA ASP A 82 23.93 -0.67 13.79
C ASP A 82 22.76 -0.85 12.80
N ARG A 83 21.92 0.17 12.66
CA ARG A 83 20.78 0.09 11.74
C ARG A 83 21.17 -0.10 10.28
N LEU A 84 22.29 0.45 9.83
CA LEU A 84 22.81 0.20 8.48
C LEU A 84 23.05 -1.30 8.22
N GLN A 85 23.54 -2.00 9.23
CA GLN A 85 23.88 -3.43 9.14
C GLN A 85 22.67 -4.35 9.30
N THR A 86 21.70 -3.94 10.10
CA THR A 86 20.62 -4.82 10.59
C THR A 86 19.26 -4.53 9.95
N HIS A 87 18.99 -3.29 9.51
CA HIS A 87 17.68 -2.85 9.09
C HIS A 87 17.65 -2.29 7.66
N ILE A 88 16.53 -2.52 6.97
CA ILE A 88 16.25 -1.96 5.64
C ILE A 88 15.69 -0.53 5.76
N ASP A 89 14.89 -0.26 6.80
CA ASP A 89 14.25 1.04 7.01
C ASP A 89 15.08 1.90 7.97
N LEU A 90 15.67 2.94 7.41
CA LEU A 90 16.50 3.90 8.13
C LEU A 90 15.75 5.21 8.47
N ARG A 91 14.48 5.34 8.10
CA ARG A 91 13.68 6.55 8.39
C ARG A 91 13.60 6.87 9.89
N PRO A 92 13.50 5.88 10.81
CA PRO A 92 13.50 6.17 12.25
C PRO A 92 14.67 7.02 12.70
N LEU A 93 15.87 6.85 12.09
CA LEU A 93 17.03 7.67 12.40
C LEU A 93 16.77 9.16 12.14
N ILE A 94 16.29 9.51 10.94
CA ILE A 94 16.02 10.90 10.56
C ILE A 94 14.96 11.51 11.46
N VAL A 95 13.95 10.71 11.83
CA VAL A 95 12.87 11.14 12.73
C VAL A 95 13.44 11.44 14.12
N VAL A 96 14.22 10.54 14.71
CA VAL A 96 14.83 10.72 16.03
C VAL A 96 15.82 11.87 16.02
N GLN A 97 16.70 11.96 15.01
CA GLN A 97 17.63 13.07 14.88
C GLN A 97 16.90 14.43 14.86
N ARG A 98 15.84 14.56 14.05
CA ARG A 98 15.02 15.78 13.96
C ARG A 98 14.35 16.09 15.29
N LEU A 99 13.83 15.09 15.97
CA LEU A 99 13.18 15.20 17.25
C LEU A 99 14.17 15.72 18.33
N LEU A 100 15.31 15.07 18.46
CA LEU A 100 16.32 15.40 19.46
C LEU A 100 17.03 16.72 19.16
N ALA A 101 17.23 17.09 17.89
CA ALA A 101 17.85 18.36 17.50
C ALA A 101 17.06 19.60 17.98
N GLN A 102 15.76 19.46 18.25
CA GLN A 102 14.91 20.52 18.79
C GLN A 102 15.09 20.71 20.31
N HIS A 103 15.76 19.76 20.98
CA HIS A 103 15.95 19.77 22.42
C HIS A 103 17.41 19.92 22.79
N LYS A 104 17.65 20.84 23.75
CA LYS A 104 18.95 20.97 24.37
C LYS A 104 19.00 20.06 25.61
N PHE A 105 19.64 18.93 25.44
CA PHE A 105 20.01 18.10 26.59
C PHE A 105 21.22 18.74 27.26
N SER A 106 20.99 19.45 28.38
CA SER A 106 22.07 20.01 29.21
C SER A 106 22.42 19.00 30.30
N GLY A 107 23.66 18.74 30.48
CA GLY A 107 24.23 17.85 31.52
C GLY A 107 25.31 16.94 30.94
N ASN A 108 26.26 16.59 31.84
CA ASN A 108 27.39 15.71 31.52
C ASN A 108 27.21 14.32 32.17
N ASP A 109 25.99 13.96 32.53
CA ASP A 109 25.70 12.73 33.25
C ASP A 109 24.83 11.83 32.39
N ALA A 110 25.34 10.64 32.07
CA ALA A 110 24.67 9.63 31.28
C ALA A 110 23.36 9.17 31.93
N ASP A 111 23.35 9.04 33.27
CA ASP A 111 22.17 8.56 34.01
C ASP A 111 20.96 9.50 33.88
N THR A 112 21.20 10.79 33.67
CA THR A 112 20.11 11.77 33.51
C THR A 112 19.57 11.85 32.10
N ILE A 113 20.32 11.44 31.06
CA ILE A 113 19.91 11.60 29.66
C ILE A 113 18.80 10.63 29.30
N GLY A 114 18.91 9.35 29.72
CA GLY A 114 17.85 8.36 29.51
C GLY A 114 16.53 8.78 30.14
N ASN A 115 16.57 9.21 31.41
CA ASN A 115 15.40 9.70 32.12
C ASN A 115 14.83 10.99 31.49
N ARG A 116 15.67 11.90 31.00
CA ARG A 116 15.21 13.11 30.27
C ARG A 116 14.57 12.77 28.95
N LEU A 117 15.03 11.74 28.22
CA LEU A 117 14.41 11.27 26.98
C LEU A 117 13.01 10.71 27.25
N SER A 118 12.84 9.88 28.29
CA SER A 118 11.53 9.37 28.69
C SER A 118 10.60 10.50 29.14
N THR A 119 11.06 11.37 30.05
CA THR A 119 10.29 12.53 30.52
C THR A 119 9.89 13.45 29.37
N PHE A 120 10.79 13.64 28.39
CA PHE A 120 10.50 14.41 27.20
C PHE A 120 9.37 13.77 26.39
N ALA A 121 9.44 12.45 26.11
CA ALA A 121 8.42 11.75 25.34
C ALA A 121 7.05 11.79 26.04
N VAL A 122 7.00 11.58 27.36
CA VAL A 122 5.77 11.67 28.16
C VAL A 122 5.16 13.07 28.09
N ARG A 123 5.99 14.11 28.33
CA ARG A 123 5.52 15.50 28.30
C ARG A 123 4.97 15.89 26.93
N GLU A 124 5.63 15.51 25.86
CA GLU A 124 5.21 15.87 24.52
C GLU A 124 3.98 15.06 24.05
N CYS A 125 3.83 13.82 24.47
CA CYS A 125 2.60 13.06 24.23
C CYS A 125 1.36 13.70 24.87
N THR A 126 1.52 14.33 26.04
CA THR A 126 0.42 15.06 26.71
C THR A 126 0.13 16.40 26.06
N ARG A 127 1.11 17.03 25.41
CA ARG A 127 1.02 18.37 24.82
C ARG A 127 0.55 18.38 23.37
N LEU A 128 0.90 17.38 22.58
CA LEU A 128 0.68 17.40 21.13
C LEU A 128 -0.63 16.73 20.72
N LYS A 129 -1.32 17.35 19.77
CA LYS A 129 -2.44 16.73 19.07
C LYS A 129 -1.97 15.45 18.39
N ALA A 130 -2.71 14.41 18.63
CA ALA A 130 -2.42 13.00 18.43
C ALA A 130 -1.88 12.52 17.06
N SER A 131 -1.96 13.30 15.99
CA SER A 131 -1.67 12.80 14.63
C SER A 131 -0.24 13.00 14.13
N SER A 132 0.52 13.94 14.70
CA SER A 132 1.89 14.25 14.25
C SER A 132 2.99 13.49 15.01
N TRP A 133 2.68 12.95 16.17
CA TRP A 133 3.65 12.34 17.08
C TRP A 133 3.76 10.81 17.02
N TYR A 134 2.90 10.14 16.27
CA TYR A 134 2.90 8.68 16.23
C TYR A 134 4.21 8.10 15.64
N GLU A 135 4.71 8.68 14.54
CA GLU A 135 5.96 8.21 13.92
C GLU A 135 7.16 8.52 14.81
N GLU A 136 7.18 9.72 15.43
CA GLU A 136 8.20 10.16 16.37
C GLU A 136 8.25 9.26 17.59
N LEU A 137 7.12 8.96 18.21
CA LEU A 137 7.05 8.09 19.38
C LEU A 137 7.52 6.67 19.05
N VAL A 138 7.08 6.10 17.90
CA VAL A 138 7.54 4.78 17.47
C VAL A 138 9.04 4.77 17.23
N ALA A 139 9.59 5.80 16.58
CA ALA A 139 11.00 5.91 16.31
C ALA A 139 11.82 6.07 17.61
N LEU A 140 11.31 6.89 18.55
CA LEU A 140 11.94 7.11 19.85
C LEU A 140 11.97 5.83 20.70
N ARG A 141 10.89 5.05 20.71
CA ARG A 141 10.85 3.74 21.38
C ARG A 141 11.91 2.77 20.83
N VAL A 142 12.04 2.72 19.50
CA VAL A 142 13.06 1.87 18.86
C VAL A 142 14.46 2.31 19.21
N PHE A 143 14.71 3.63 19.28
CA PHE A 143 15.99 4.18 19.72
C PHE A 143 16.26 3.90 21.18
N TYR A 144 15.29 4.16 22.07
CA TYR A 144 15.42 3.92 23.51
C TYR A 144 15.69 2.44 23.80
N ARG A 145 14.96 1.55 23.13
CA ARG A 145 15.16 0.10 23.26
C ARG A 145 16.57 -0.33 22.82
N TRP A 146 17.08 0.24 21.74
CA TRP A 146 18.44 -0.01 21.30
C TRP A 146 19.47 0.46 22.35
N CYS A 147 19.31 1.66 22.92
CA CYS A 147 20.18 2.15 23.98
C CYS A 147 20.16 1.23 25.22
N LEU A 148 19.00 0.64 25.53
CA LEU A 148 18.86 -0.31 26.62
C LEU A 148 19.52 -1.65 26.31
N ASP A 149 19.34 -2.18 25.10
CA ASP A 149 19.93 -3.43 24.64
C ASP A 149 21.47 -3.35 24.54
N GLU A 150 22.05 -2.14 24.30
CA GLU A 150 23.49 -1.82 24.34
C GLU A 150 23.98 -1.45 25.75
N GLU A 151 23.16 -1.65 26.77
CA GLU A 151 23.50 -1.40 28.19
C GLU A 151 24.03 0.01 28.47
N VAL A 152 23.54 1.01 27.71
CA VAL A 152 23.97 2.40 27.88
C VAL A 152 23.51 2.94 29.25
N PRO A 153 24.42 3.47 30.10
CA PRO A 153 24.05 4.02 31.39
C PRO A 153 22.94 5.07 31.29
N GLY A 154 22.01 5.06 32.26
CA GLY A 154 20.87 5.98 32.29
C GLY A 154 19.63 5.53 31.53
N PHE A 155 19.73 4.44 30.78
CA PHE A 155 18.58 3.78 30.13
C PHE A 155 18.17 2.56 30.96
N ASN A 156 16.89 2.41 31.24
CA ASN A 156 16.38 1.33 32.11
C ASN A 156 15.05 0.77 31.60
N GLU A 157 14.72 -0.46 32.06
CA GLU A 157 13.50 -1.16 31.64
C GLU A 157 12.21 -0.47 32.10
N HIS A 158 12.23 0.22 33.24
CA HIS A 158 11.05 0.92 33.76
C HIS A 158 10.60 2.01 32.78
N ASP A 159 11.53 2.89 32.37
CA ASP A 159 11.25 3.99 31.44
C ASP A 159 10.90 3.45 30.04
N SER A 160 11.53 2.34 29.61
CA SER A 160 11.19 1.64 28.36
C SER A 160 9.74 1.13 28.39
N LEU A 161 9.31 0.58 29.52
CA LEU A 161 7.93 0.13 29.71
C LEU A 161 6.97 1.32 29.70
N GLU A 162 7.28 2.40 30.41
CA GLU A 162 6.49 3.64 30.41
C GLU A 162 6.31 4.18 28.98
N LEU A 163 7.41 4.32 28.22
CA LEU A 163 7.36 4.71 26.82
C LEU A 163 6.49 3.75 25.97
N SER A 164 6.49 2.45 26.28
CA SER A 164 5.67 1.46 25.56
C SER A 164 4.17 1.62 25.81
N GLN A 165 3.79 2.09 27.00
CA GLN A 165 2.40 2.30 27.41
C GLN A 165 1.80 3.61 26.88
N LEU A 166 2.62 4.58 26.50
CA LEU A 166 2.13 5.83 25.93
C LEU A 166 1.34 5.56 24.64
N THR A 167 0.12 6.01 24.58
CA THR A 167 -0.72 5.85 23.39
C THR A 167 -0.92 7.20 22.70
N VAL A 168 -0.47 7.29 21.47
CA VAL A 168 -0.77 8.41 20.57
C VAL A 168 -1.63 7.88 19.45
N LYS A 169 -2.77 8.49 19.17
CA LYS A 169 -3.61 8.08 18.06
C LYS A 169 -2.81 8.22 16.76
N ALA A 170 -2.57 7.10 16.08
CA ALA A 170 -2.08 7.14 14.71
C ALA A 170 -3.04 7.98 13.86
N HIS A 171 -2.50 8.67 12.86
CA HIS A 171 -3.35 9.37 11.90
C HIS A 171 -4.26 8.37 11.21
N ASP A 172 -5.54 8.42 11.55
CA ASP A 172 -6.53 7.48 11.04
C ASP A 172 -7.05 7.95 9.68
N ASN A 173 -6.50 7.38 8.63
CA ASN A 173 -6.94 7.61 7.26
C ASN A 173 -8.10 6.70 6.84
N ARG A 174 -8.66 5.91 7.76
CA ARG A 174 -9.76 4.99 7.48
C ARG A 174 -11.02 5.72 7.07
N HIS A 175 -11.28 6.88 7.69
CA HIS A 175 -12.39 7.76 7.32
C HIS A 175 -12.34 8.18 5.84
N LEU A 176 -11.17 8.27 5.22
CA LEU A 176 -11.05 8.60 3.79
C LEU A 176 -11.68 7.55 2.88
N VAL A 177 -11.76 6.30 3.34
CA VAL A 177 -12.45 5.22 2.62
C VAL A 177 -13.93 5.21 2.96
N THR A 178 -14.28 5.24 4.27
CA THR A 178 -15.67 5.18 4.75
C THR A 178 -16.50 6.39 4.33
N MET A 179 -15.93 7.57 4.34
CA MET A 179 -16.59 8.81 3.93
C MET A 179 -16.45 9.12 2.42
N ARG A 180 -15.84 8.22 1.63
CA ARG A 180 -15.55 8.43 0.20
C ARG A 180 -14.92 9.78 -0.07
N ASP A 181 -13.89 10.11 0.71
CA ASP A 181 -13.19 11.39 0.56
C ASP A 181 -12.84 11.68 -0.90
N ASP A 182 -13.17 12.87 -1.37
CA ASP A 182 -13.06 13.24 -2.78
C ASP A 182 -11.61 13.32 -3.26
N ASP A 183 -10.67 13.63 -2.35
CA ASP A 183 -9.26 13.81 -2.68
C ASP A 183 -8.44 12.51 -2.55
N PHE A 184 -8.73 11.74 -1.53
CA PHE A 184 -7.93 10.58 -1.14
C PHE A 184 -8.71 9.26 -1.07
N GLY A 185 -10.04 9.31 -1.10
CA GLY A 185 -10.90 8.15 -1.09
C GLY A 185 -10.86 7.34 -2.40
N PRO A 186 -11.63 6.26 -2.48
CA PRO A 186 -11.74 5.47 -3.70
C PRO A 186 -12.42 6.27 -4.81
N PHE A 187 -12.05 6.01 -6.04
CA PHE A 187 -12.80 6.51 -7.20
C PHE A 187 -14.14 5.77 -7.31
N THR A 188 -15.19 6.52 -7.59
CA THR A 188 -16.45 5.95 -8.05
C THR A 188 -16.36 5.56 -9.52
N ARG A 189 -17.37 4.85 -10.05
CA ARG A 189 -17.34 4.28 -11.40
C ARG A 189 -17.16 5.32 -12.49
N VAL A 190 -17.90 6.45 -12.40
CA VAL A 190 -17.87 7.49 -13.46
C VAL A 190 -16.52 8.20 -13.54
N PRO A 191 -15.95 8.71 -12.45
CA PRO A 191 -14.59 9.26 -12.47
C PRO A 191 -13.54 8.28 -13.00
N LEU A 192 -13.60 7.01 -12.59
CA LEU A 192 -12.65 6.00 -13.06
C LEU A 192 -12.75 5.79 -14.58
N ALA A 193 -13.96 5.63 -15.11
CA ALA A 193 -14.19 5.50 -16.54
C ALA A 193 -13.73 6.72 -17.34
N ASN A 194 -13.92 7.93 -16.80
CA ASN A 194 -13.43 9.16 -17.42
C ASN A 194 -11.89 9.21 -17.45
N ILE A 195 -11.24 8.76 -16.37
CA ILE A 195 -9.77 8.64 -16.36
C ILE A 195 -9.33 7.67 -17.45
N GLU A 196 -9.91 6.48 -17.53
CA GLU A 196 -9.56 5.44 -18.51
C GLU A 196 -9.75 5.93 -19.95
N MET A 197 -10.89 6.55 -20.24
CA MET A 197 -11.17 7.12 -21.57
C MET A 197 -10.15 8.18 -21.98
N LYS A 198 -9.83 9.12 -21.10
CA LYS A 198 -8.83 10.16 -21.38
C LYS A 198 -7.42 9.60 -21.43
N LEU A 199 -7.11 8.60 -20.62
CA LEU A 199 -5.83 7.91 -20.63
C LEU A 199 -5.57 7.23 -21.98
N ALA A 200 -6.59 6.61 -22.57
CA ALA A 200 -6.49 5.96 -23.88
C ALA A 200 -6.19 6.91 -25.03
N ASN A 201 -6.76 8.12 -24.99
CA ASN A 201 -6.78 9.05 -26.12
C ASN A 201 -5.82 10.24 -26.00
N ASN A 202 -5.12 10.42 -24.89
CA ASN A 202 -4.24 11.59 -24.69
C ASN A 202 -2.80 11.30 -25.17
N PRO A 203 -2.29 12.03 -26.18
CA PRO A 203 -0.94 11.82 -26.72
C PRO A 203 0.19 12.27 -25.80
N LEU A 204 -0.10 13.08 -24.76
CA LEU A 204 0.89 13.52 -23.77
C LEU A 204 1.22 12.45 -22.74
N ILE A 205 0.43 11.39 -22.69
CA ILE A 205 0.63 10.27 -21.75
C ILE A 205 1.61 9.28 -22.35
N THR A 206 2.71 9.05 -21.64
CA THR A 206 3.68 8.02 -22.03
C THR A 206 3.08 6.63 -21.89
N HIS A 207 3.59 5.69 -22.70
CA HIS A 207 3.16 4.30 -22.60
C HIS A 207 3.40 3.72 -21.20
N ALA A 208 4.55 4.04 -20.58
CA ALA A 208 4.86 3.64 -19.21
C ALA A 208 3.83 4.14 -18.19
N GLN A 209 3.37 5.40 -18.28
CA GLN A 209 2.32 5.93 -17.39
C GLN A 209 0.98 5.19 -17.57
N ARG A 210 0.62 4.87 -18.82
CA ARG A 210 -0.58 4.08 -19.12
C ARG A 210 -0.49 2.67 -18.51
N THR A 211 0.61 1.97 -18.73
CA THR A 211 0.85 0.63 -18.17
C THR A 211 0.86 0.64 -16.64
N LEU A 212 1.51 1.64 -16.00
CA LEU A 212 1.49 1.82 -14.55
C LEU A 212 0.08 1.98 -14.00
N PHE A 213 -0.75 2.80 -14.66
CA PHE A 213 -2.14 3.00 -14.24
C PHE A 213 -2.96 1.70 -14.35
N LEU A 214 -2.88 0.99 -15.48
CA LEU A 214 -3.62 -0.25 -15.72
C LEU A 214 -3.24 -1.34 -14.72
N LEU A 215 -1.95 -1.53 -14.44
CA LEU A 215 -1.48 -2.47 -13.41
C LEU A 215 -2.00 -2.11 -12.00
N CYS A 216 -2.05 -0.81 -11.67
CA CYS A 216 -2.63 -0.36 -10.40
C CYS A 216 -4.15 -0.53 -10.35
N ARG A 217 -4.85 -0.34 -11.48
CA ARG A 217 -6.29 -0.58 -11.60
C ARG A 217 -6.61 -2.05 -11.35
N ASP A 218 -5.87 -2.96 -11.97
CA ASP A 218 -6.16 -4.39 -11.89
C ASP A 218 -5.82 -4.98 -10.52
N TRP A 219 -4.68 -4.61 -9.92
CA TRP A 219 -4.16 -5.26 -8.73
C TRP A 219 -3.72 -4.34 -7.60
N ALA A 220 -4.01 -3.05 -7.68
CA ALA A 220 -3.71 -2.13 -6.58
C ALA A 220 -2.23 -2.12 -6.16
N LEU A 221 -1.31 -2.26 -7.11
CA LEU A 221 0.10 -2.45 -6.84
C LEU A 221 0.72 -1.23 -6.13
N ARG A 222 1.61 -1.51 -5.18
CA ARG A 222 2.41 -0.44 -4.56
C ARG A 222 3.49 0.04 -5.53
N PRO A 223 3.86 1.33 -5.50
CA PRO A 223 4.94 1.85 -6.34
C PRO A 223 6.25 1.06 -6.25
N ILE A 224 6.59 0.55 -5.06
CA ILE A 224 7.78 -0.28 -4.89
C ILE A 224 7.66 -1.65 -5.55
N GLN A 225 6.48 -2.24 -5.64
CA GLN A 225 6.26 -3.50 -6.36
C GLN A 225 6.50 -3.28 -7.85
N LEU A 226 5.92 -2.22 -8.42
CA LEU A 226 6.11 -1.82 -9.81
C LEU A 226 7.58 -1.51 -10.12
N ALA A 227 8.29 -0.81 -9.21
CA ALA A 227 9.72 -0.54 -9.34
C ALA A 227 10.59 -1.79 -9.39
N LEU A 228 10.13 -2.90 -8.83
CA LEU A 228 10.87 -4.16 -8.75
C LEU A 228 10.46 -5.18 -9.82
N MET A 229 9.45 -4.89 -10.66
CA MET A 229 9.04 -5.77 -11.75
C MET A 229 10.05 -5.79 -12.88
N GLN A 230 10.17 -6.95 -13.54
CA GLN A 230 11.03 -7.21 -14.68
C GLN A 230 10.20 -7.68 -15.87
N VAL A 231 10.73 -7.58 -17.09
CA VAL A 231 10.04 -8.05 -18.31
C VAL A 231 9.72 -9.54 -18.24
N THR A 232 10.57 -10.33 -17.58
CA THR A 232 10.38 -11.77 -17.36
C THR A 232 9.26 -12.12 -16.37
N ASP A 233 8.65 -11.13 -15.74
CA ASP A 233 7.50 -11.34 -14.86
C ASP A 233 6.18 -11.41 -15.60
N PHE A 234 6.12 -10.95 -16.83
CA PHE A 234 4.96 -11.08 -17.70
C PHE A 234 4.95 -12.45 -18.38
N GLY A 235 3.78 -13.03 -18.56
CA GLY A 235 3.58 -14.29 -19.27
C GLY A 235 2.10 -14.56 -19.55
N ILE A 236 1.86 -15.58 -20.36
CA ILE A 236 0.52 -16.06 -20.70
C ILE A 236 0.50 -17.57 -20.44
N ASP A 237 -0.55 -18.07 -19.83
CA ASP A 237 -0.81 -19.51 -19.66
C ASP A 237 -2.29 -19.85 -19.87
N GLU A 238 -2.70 -21.05 -19.49
CA GLU A 238 -4.08 -21.52 -19.64
C GLU A 238 -5.12 -20.65 -18.92
N GLY A 239 -4.73 -19.97 -17.83
CA GLY A 239 -5.60 -19.03 -17.09
C GLY A 239 -5.64 -17.64 -17.70
N GLY A 240 -4.84 -17.37 -18.74
CA GLY A 240 -4.75 -16.07 -19.40
C GLY A 240 -3.45 -15.32 -19.14
N PRO A 241 -3.38 -14.03 -19.50
CA PRO A 241 -2.22 -13.20 -19.27
C PRO A 241 -2.03 -12.88 -17.77
N PHE A 242 -0.79 -12.92 -17.32
CA PHE A 242 -0.44 -12.68 -15.92
C PHE A 242 0.85 -11.89 -15.76
N VAL A 243 1.02 -11.31 -14.57
CA VAL A 243 2.28 -10.75 -14.09
C VAL A 243 2.67 -11.39 -12.76
N LYS A 244 3.98 -11.56 -12.54
CA LYS A 244 4.54 -11.98 -11.23
C LYS A 244 4.94 -10.75 -10.44
N VAL A 245 4.27 -10.51 -9.31
CA VAL A 245 4.42 -9.31 -8.49
C VAL A 245 5.23 -9.63 -7.23
N PRO A 246 6.32 -8.86 -6.93
CA PRO A 246 7.08 -9.05 -5.70
C PRO A 246 6.24 -8.72 -4.46
N SER A 247 6.16 -9.64 -3.48
CA SER A 247 5.59 -9.37 -2.16
C SER A 247 6.62 -8.61 -1.31
N VAL A 248 6.28 -7.39 -0.92
CA VAL A 248 7.20 -6.49 -0.20
C VAL A 248 6.79 -6.22 1.25
N LYS A 249 5.52 -6.40 1.59
CA LYS A 249 4.98 -6.21 2.94
C LYS A 249 4.13 -7.38 3.44
N GLY A 250 3.68 -8.25 2.56
CA GLY A 250 2.86 -9.41 2.87
C GLY A 250 3.63 -10.52 3.59
N ILE A 251 2.97 -11.67 3.77
CA ILE A 251 3.53 -12.85 4.44
C ILE A 251 4.79 -13.37 3.72
N ARG A 252 4.81 -13.26 2.39
CA ARG A 252 5.91 -13.74 1.53
C ARG A 252 7.06 -12.73 1.37
N ARG A 253 7.11 -11.67 2.18
CA ARG A 253 8.16 -10.64 2.07
C ARG A 253 9.57 -11.22 2.18
N SER A 254 10.49 -10.75 1.33
CA SER A 254 11.92 -11.05 1.40
C SER A 254 12.71 -9.83 1.86
N ARG A 255 13.82 -10.04 2.60
CA ARG A 255 14.77 -8.97 2.95
C ARG A 255 15.35 -8.31 1.70
N LEU A 256 15.57 -9.08 0.64
CA LEU A 256 16.07 -8.58 -0.65
C LEU A 256 14.97 -7.87 -1.47
N ARG A 257 13.72 -7.82 -0.96
CA ARG A 257 12.51 -7.26 -1.60
C ARG A 257 12.09 -7.91 -2.91
N ARG A 258 12.99 -8.52 -3.66
CA ARG A 258 12.70 -9.36 -4.81
C ARG A 258 13.52 -10.65 -4.69
N HIS A 259 12.81 -11.76 -4.62
CA HIS A 259 13.34 -13.12 -4.58
C HIS A 259 12.34 -14.05 -5.29
N PRO A 260 12.78 -15.12 -5.98
CA PRO A 260 11.84 -16.03 -6.66
C PRO A 260 10.70 -16.54 -5.78
N SER A 261 10.97 -16.81 -4.48
CA SER A 261 9.98 -17.30 -3.52
C SER A 261 8.94 -16.25 -3.09
N ASN A 262 9.16 -14.96 -3.35
CA ASN A 262 8.22 -13.90 -2.99
C ASN A 262 7.47 -13.30 -4.18
N LEU A 263 7.57 -13.91 -5.35
CA LEU A 263 6.81 -13.52 -6.54
C LEU A 263 5.43 -14.15 -6.49
N VAL A 264 4.39 -13.32 -6.58
CA VAL A 264 2.98 -13.74 -6.57
C VAL A 264 2.41 -13.55 -7.96
N LYS A 265 1.88 -14.63 -8.56
CA LYS A 265 1.23 -14.58 -9.85
C LYS A 265 -0.12 -13.88 -9.76
N ARG A 266 -0.37 -12.94 -10.67
CA ARG A 266 -1.61 -12.15 -10.76
C ARG A 266 -2.08 -12.10 -12.20
N TYR A 267 -3.27 -12.62 -12.48
CA TYR A 267 -3.89 -12.52 -13.82
C TYR A 267 -4.36 -11.10 -14.07
N ILE A 268 -4.14 -10.59 -15.26
CA ILE A 268 -4.46 -9.21 -15.65
C ILE A 268 -5.47 -9.20 -16.81
N ALA A 269 -6.15 -8.08 -16.96
CA ALA A 269 -7.08 -7.88 -18.06
C ALA A 269 -6.35 -7.83 -19.41
N ASN A 270 -7.03 -8.14 -20.52
CA ASN A 270 -6.42 -8.18 -21.84
C ASN A 270 -5.84 -6.82 -22.26
N ASP A 271 -6.54 -5.73 -22.01
CA ASP A 271 -6.05 -4.36 -22.27
C ASP A 271 -4.77 -4.02 -21.49
N THR A 272 -4.69 -4.52 -20.26
CA THR A 272 -3.47 -4.40 -19.43
C THR A 272 -2.35 -5.28 -19.99
N ALA A 273 -2.67 -6.49 -20.46
CA ALA A 273 -1.68 -7.39 -21.04
C ALA A 273 -1.04 -6.80 -22.30
N GLU A 274 -1.85 -6.27 -23.22
CA GLU A 274 -1.36 -5.56 -24.42
C GLU A 274 -0.44 -4.40 -24.07
N ALA A 275 -0.82 -3.62 -23.04
CA ALA A 275 0.01 -2.51 -22.56
C ALA A 275 1.32 -2.99 -21.93
N VAL A 276 1.30 -4.11 -21.18
CA VAL A 276 2.51 -4.67 -20.56
C VAL A 276 3.43 -5.26 -21.62
N GLU A 277 2.92 -5.96 -22.62
CA GLU A 277 3.70 -6.55 -23.72
C GLU A 277 4.47 -5.48 -24.51
N LEU A 278 3.77 -4.40 -24.91
CA LEU A 278 4.44 -3.26 -25.54
C LEU A 278 5.46 -2.60 -24.61
N GLN A 279 5.14 -2.49 -23.31
CA GLN A 279 6.07 -1.94 -22.33
C GLN A 279 7.33 -2.80 -22.18
N CYS A 280 7.23 -4.13 -22.26
CA CYS A 280 8.37 -5.04 -22.28
C CYS A 280 9.31 -4.70 -23.45
N THR A 281 8.78 -4.58 -24.66
CA THR A 281 9.55 -4.24 -25.87
C THR A 281 10.24 -2.88 -25.74
N LEU A 282 9.55 -1.87 -25.22
CA LEU A 282 10.11 -0.55 -24.99
C LEU A 282 11.20 -0.58 -23.91
N ALA A 283 10.99 -1.34 -22.83
CA ALA A 283 11.95 -1.50 -21.76
C ALA A 283 13.24 -2.17 -22.23
N GLU A 284 13.15 -3.23 -23.05
CA GLU A 284 14.29 -3.90 -23.67
C GLU A 284 15.10 -2.93 -24.54
N THR A 285 14.41 -2.13 -25.37
CA THR A 285 15.05 -1.12 -26.22
C THR A 285 15.83 -0.11 -25.39
N GLN A 286 15.22 0.41 -24.32
CA GLN A 286 15.87 1.38 -23.42
C GLN A 286 17.07 0.76 -22.66
N CYS A 287 16.94 -0.47 -22.19
CA CYS A 287 18.01 -1.16 -21.49
C CYS A 287 19.19 -1.49 -22.42
N ASN A 288 18.92 -1.85 -23.66
CA ASN A 288 19.96 -2.10 -24.68
C ASN A 288 20.75 -0.81 -24.99
N ALA A 289 20.07 0.33 -25.03
CA ALA A 289 20.74 1.63 -25.19
C ALA A 289 21.61 1.97 -23.97
N ALA A 290 21.09 1.79 -22.76
CA ALA A 290 21.84 2.03 -21.51
C ALA A 290 23.03 1.07 -21.32
N SER A 291 22.96 -0.15 -21.82
CA SER A 291 24.04 -1.15 -21.72
C SER A 291 25.33 -0.69 -22.34
N LYS A 292 25.29 0.12 -23.41
CA LYS A 292 26.49 0.67 -24.06
C LYS A 292 27.26 1.60 -23.11
N GLU A 293 26.54 2.46 -22.40
CA GLU A 293 27.11 3.39 -21.42
C GLU A 293 27.66 2.64 -20.22
N ILE A 294 26.92 1.65 -19.71
CA ILE A 294 27.32 0.80 -18.58
C ILE A 294 28.61 0.06 -18.92
N ASN A 295 28.71 -0.52 -20.12
CA ASN A 295 29.90 -1.22 -20.59
C ASN A 295 31.12 -0.28 -20.65
N ALA A 296 30.94 0.95 -21.11
CA ALA A 296 31.99 1.95 -21.14
C ALA A 296 32.45 2.36 -19.72
N ILE A 297 31.52 2.47 -18.77
CA ILE A 297 31.83 2.75 -17.37
C ILE A 297 32.58 1.56 -16.75
N CYS A 298 32.10 0.34 -16.96
CA CYS A 298 32.77 -0.89 -16.48
C CYS A 298 34.20 -0.97 -16.98
N ALA A 299 34.43 -0.72 -18.29
CA ALA A 299 35.77 -0.74 -18.88
C ALA A 299 36.69 0.34 -18.27
N ARG A 300 36.19 1.57 -18.06
CA ARG A 300 36.99 2.65 -17.42
C ARG A 300 37.42 2.34 -15.99
N HIS A 301 36.59 1.63 -15.26
CA HIS A 301 36.83 1.31 -13.84
C HIS A 301 37.33 -0.11 -13.59
N GLY A 302 37.64 -0.88 -14.64
CA GLY A 302 38.13 -2.25 -14.51
C GLY A 302 37.16 -3.23 -13.87
N ILE A 303 35.83 -2.95 -14.00
CA ILE A 303 34.74 -3.78 -13.47
C ILE A 303 34.32 -4.76 -14.58
N SER A 304 34.15 -6.04 -14.25
CA SER A 304 33.58 -7.00 -15.20
C SER A 304 32.13 -6.61 -15.52
N THR A 305 31.77 -6.56 -16.80
CA THR A 305 30.41 -6.23 -17.24
C THR A 305 29.40 -7.29 -16.75
N PRO A 306 28.46 -6.96 -15.90
CA PRO A 306 27.45 -7.91 -15.40
C PRO A 306 26.33 -8.09 -16.42
N VAL A 307 25.68 -9.26 -16.39
CA VAL A 307 24.38 -9.46 -17.06
C VAL A 307 23.31 -8.83 -16.16
N LEU A 308 22.64 -7.79 -16.69
CA LEU A 308 21.62 -7.07 -15.95
C LEU A 308 20.23 -7.54 -16.36
N PRO A 309 19.33 -7.85 -15.40
CA PRO A 309 17.92 -8.08 -15.71
C PRO A 309 17.28 -6.81 -16.28
N THR A 310 16.36 -6.97 -17.21
CA THR A 310 15.60 -5.84 -17.78
C THR A 310 14.40 -5.54 -16.87
N PRO A 311 14.36 -4.37 -16.19
CA PRO A 311 13.18 -3.96 -15.44
C PRO A 311 12.04 -3.62 -16.38
N LEU A 312 10.80 -3.80 -15.94
CA LEU A 312 9.61 -3.41 -16.71
C LEU A 312 9.53 -1.88 -16.88
N PHE A 313 10.04 -1.13 -15.90
CA PHE A 313 10.13 0.34 -15.93
C PHE A 313 11.59 0.76 -15.72
N PRO A 314 12.38 0.87 -16.79
CA PRO A 314 13.79 1.21 -16.69
C PRO A 314 14.02 2.69 -16.34
N SER A 315 15.14 2.96 -15.65
CA SER A 315 15.64 4.31 -15.38
C SER A 315 16.44 4.82 -16.56
N ALA A 316 15.97 5.91 -17.17
CA ALA A 316 16.69 6.56 -18.27
C ALA A 316 17.89 7.43 -17.79
N TYR A 317 17.90 7.80 -16.51
CA TYR A 317 18.89 8.75 -15.98
C TYR A 317 19.47 8.25 -14.67
N THR A 318 20.71 7.80 -14.72
CA THR A 318 21.47 7.41 -13.54
C THR A 318 22.88 8.00 -13.61
N THR A 319 23.34 8.66 -12.55
CA THR A 319 24.67 9.24 -12.52
C THR A 319 25.74 8.13 -12.45
N GLU A 320 26.92 8.36 -13.01
CA GLU A 320 28.03 7.41 -13.00
C GLU A 320 28.35 6.92 -11.57
N ASN A 321 28.41 7.84 -10.61
CA ASN A 321 28.63 7.50 -9.20
C ASN A 321 27.57 6.55 -8.62
N ARG A 322 26.32 6.67 -9.04
CA ARG A 322 25.26 5.74 -8.63
C ARG A 322 25.42 4.40 -9.31
N LEU A 323 25.70 4.40 -10.61
CA LEU A 323 26.00 3.17 -11.37
C LEU A 323 27.12 2.38 -10.73
N LEU A 324 28.24 3.03 -10.38
CA LEU A 324 29.36 2.39 -9.70
C LEU A 324 28.97 1.73 -8.37
N ARG A 325 28.17 2.42 -7.54
CA ARG A 325 27.69 1.83 -6.28
C ARG A 325 26.87 0.55 -6.49
N PHE A 326 26.10 0.51 -7.59
CA PHE A 326 25.33 -0.68 -7.93
C PHE A 326 26.22 -1.78 -8.54
N LEU A 327 27.07 -1.43 -9.48
CA LEU A 327 27.91 -2.38 -10.22
C LEU A 327 28.99 -3.03 -9.34
N THR A 328 29.47 -2.34 -8.31
CA THR A 328 30.45 -2.88 -7.36
C THR A 328 29.82 -3.73 -6.24
N ASN A 329 28.50 -3.82 -6.18
CA ASN A 329 27.80 -4.58 -5.14
C ASN A 329 26.91 -5.66 -5.74
N PRO A 330 27.24 -6.96 -5.59
CA PRO A 330 26.48 -8.06 -6.19
C PRO A 330 24.99 -8.10 -5.81
N LYS A 331 24.61 -7.64 -4.61
CA LYS A 331 23.20 -7.59 -4.18
C LYS A 331 22.43 -6.43 -4.82
N LEU A 332 23.10 -5.35 -5.21
CA LEU A 332 22.50 -4.19 -5.86
C LEU A 332 22.55 -4.28 -7.39
N THR A 333 23.56 -4.94 -7.94
CA THR A 333 23.78 -5.06 -9.39
C THR A 333 22.52 -5.41 -10.18
N PRO A 334 21.67 -6.38 -9.76
CA PRO A 334 20.45 -6.70 -10.51
C PRO A 334 19.45 -5.55 -10.60
N PHE A 335 19.60 -4.51 -9.79
CA PHE A 335 18.67 -3.37 -9.73
C PHE A 335 19.23 -2.10 -10.35
N THR A 336 20.35 -2.18 -11.05
CA THR A 336 21.07 -1.03 -11.64
C THR A 336 20.18 -0.16 -12.53
N LEU A 337 19.34 -0.78 -13.34
CA LEU A 337 18.47 -0.12 -14.30
C LEU A 337 17.05 0.14 -13.80
N HIS A 338 16.70 -0.25 -12.57
CA HIS A 338 15.34 -0.10 -12.05
C HIS A 338 15.05 1.36 -11.67
N LEU A 339 13.83 1.82 -11.96
CA LEU A 339 13.29 3.04 -11.36
C LEU A 339 13.08 2.84 -9.85
N ASP A 340 13.17 3.91 -9.09
CA ASP A 340 12.76 3.91 -7.68
C ASP A 340 11.24 4.16 -7.53
N ASN A 341 10.72 3.78 -6.36
CA ASN A 341 9.30 3.91 -6.02
C ASN A 341 8.80 5.36 -6.01
N HIS A 342 9.68 6.33 -5.78
CA HIS A 342 9.31 7.74 -5.79
C HIS A 342 9.02 8.23 -7.21
N ARG A 343 9.87 7.84 -8.17
CA ARG A 343 9.66 8.15 -9.59
C ARG A 343 8.41 7.45 -10.15
N ILE A 344 8.16 6.20 -9.76
CA ILE A 344 6.92 5.48 -10.10
C ILE A 344 5.69 6.24 -9.55
N SER A 345 5.74 6.64 -8.27
CA SER A 345 4.65 7.45 -7.67
C SER A 345 4.44 8.76 -8.39
N TYR A 346 5.54 9.45 -8.74
CA TYR A 346 5.49 10.70 -9.48
C TYR A 346 4.87 10.52 -10.87
N ALA A 347 5.26 9.47 -11.60
CA ALA A 347 4.70 9.15 -12.92
C ALA A 347 3.17 8.94 -12.86
N LEU A 348 2.65 8.28 -11.82
CA LEU A 348 1.21 8.15 -11.61
C LEU A 348 0.55 9.47 -11.20
N THR A 349 1.16 10.22 -10.27
CA THR A 349 0.59 11.48 -9.79
C THR A 349 0.58 12.56 -10.86
N SER A 350 1.56 12.55 -11.78
CA SER A 350 1.62 13.50 -12.90
C SER A 350 0.43 13.37 -13.86
N LEU A 351 -0.25 12.22 -13.90
CA LEU A 351 -1.51 12.04 -14.64
C LEU A 351 -2.60 13.03 -14.19
N THR A 352 -2.60 13.45 -12.91
CA THR A 352 -3.49 14.51 -12.41
C THR A 352 -3.40 15.79 -13.25
N TRP A 353 -2.17 16.21 -13.53
CA TRP A 353 -1.89 17.46 -14.26
C TRP A 353 -1.96 17.31 -15.78
N ILE A 354 -1.70 16.11 -16.29
CA ILE A 354 -1.77 15.82 -17.73
C ILE A 354 -3.24 15.68 -18.18
N LEU A 355 -4.05 14.95 -17.40
CA LEU A 355 -5.45 14.70 -17.74
C LEU A 355 -6.37 15.86 -17.42
N GLN A 356 -6.03 16.67 -16.41
CA GLN A 356 -6.78 17.85 -15.98
C GLN A 356 -8.28 17.58 -15.83
N LEU A 357 -8.62 16.43 -15.23
CA LEU A 357 -10.00 16.10 -14.96
C LEU A 357 -10.53 16.97 -13.82
N PRO A 358 -11.60 17.75 -14.05
CA PRO A 358 -12.17 18.57 -12.99
C PRO A 358 -12.70 17.67 -11.86
N ASP A 359 -12.47 18.09 -10.64
CA ASP A 359 -13.05 17.44 -9.47
C ASP A 359 -14.47 17.99 -9.28
N PRO A 360 -15.54 17.19 -9.40
CA PRO A 360 -16.91 17.65 -9.31
C PRO A 360 -17.27 18.22 -7.92
N HIS A 361 -16.50 17.89 -6.89
CA HIS A 361 -16.75 18.32 -5.52
C HIS A 361 -15.90 19.51 -5.08
N ARG A 362 -14.98 19.98 -5.93
CA ARG A 362 -14.13 21.13 -5.62
C ARG A 362 -14.65 22.39 -6.32
N PRO A 363 -14.90 23.48 -5.57
CA PRO A 363 -15.19 24.76 -6.18
C PRO A 363 -13.96 25.24 -6.98
N ILE A 364 -14.22 25.83 -8.14
CA ILE A 364 -13.25 26.35 -9.13
C ILE A 364 -12.17 27.29 -8.51
N GLN A 365 -12.40 27.78 -7.30
CA GLN A 365 -11.52 28.71 -6.58
C GLN A 365 -10.41 28.06 -5.75
N LYS A 366 -10.32 26.73 -5.65
CA LYS A 366 -9.21 26.07 -4.93
C LYS A 366 -7.95 25.97 -5.79
N THR A 367 -6.80 26.03 -5.14
CA THR A 367 -5.46 25.96 -5.75
C THR A 367 -5.19 24.67 -6.52
N GLU A 368 -5.98 23.62 -6.33
CA GLU A 368 -5.88 22.33 -7.03
C GLU A 368 -7.26 21.90 -7.54
N PRO A 369 -7.68 22.35 -8.75
CA PRO A 369 -9.02 22.08 -9.26
C PRO A 369 -9.19 20.66 -9.85
N PHE A 370 -8.10 19.91 -9.98
CA PHE A 370 -8.11 18.63 -10.68
C PHE A 370 -8.20 17.45 -9.72
N MET A 371 -8.87 16.41 -10.20
CA MET A 371 -9.01 15.13 -9.50
C MET A 371 -7.65 14.47 -9.33
N ARG A 372 -7.22 14.23 -8.10
CA ARG A 372 -5.93 13.60 -7.80
C ARG A 372 -5.90 12.13 -8.22
N ILE A 373 -4.89 11.74 -9.00
CA ILE A 373 -4.64 10.36 -9.40
C ILE A 373 -3.38 9.89 -8.68
N THR A 374 -3.52 8.93 -7.78
CA THR A 374 -2.40 8.38 -7.00
C THR A 374 -2.52 6.87 -6.88
N ALA A 375 -1.38 6.19 -6.68
CA ALA A 375 -1.37 4.74 -6.44
C ALA A 375 -2.25 4.36 -5.22
N TYR A 376 -2.30 5.22 -4.19
CA TYR A 376 -3.14 4.97 -3.01
C TYR A 376 -4.64 5.05 -3.31
N ARG A 377 -5.08 6.01 -4.14
CA ARG A 377 -6.49 6.09 -4.55
C ARG A 377 -6.90 4.89 -5.39
N LEU A 378 -6.08 4.50 -6.38
CA LEU A 378 -6.32 3.30 -7.18
C LEU A 378 -6.38 2.04 -6.29
N ARG A 379 -5.50 1.98 -5.28
CA ARG A 379 -5.50 0.88 -4.32
C ARG A 379 -6.77 0.84 -3.45
N ARG A 380 -7.24 1.99 -2.98
CA ARG A 380 -8.52 2.10 -2.26
C ARG A 380 -9.70 1.72 -3.16
N THR A 381 -9.68 2.17 -4.41
CA THR A 381 -10.69 1.84 -5.42
C THR A 381 -10.79 0.33 -5.64
N LYS A 382 -9.65 -0.35 -5.89
CA LYS A 382 -9.63 -1.80 -6.09
C LYS A 382 -10.09 -2.56 -4.85
N ALA A 383 -9.61 -2.19 -3.66
CA ALA A 383 -10.01 -2.82 -2.41
C ALA A 383 -11.52 -2.69 -2.16
N THR A 384 -12.07 -1.47 -2.33
CA THR A 384 -13.50 -1.21 -2.19
C THR A 384 -14.31 -1.99 -3.23
N SER A 385 -13.85 -2.04 -4.49
CA SER A 385 -14.48 -2.82 -5.55
C SER A 385 -14.51 -4.32 -5.22
N MET A 386 -13.43 -4.88 -4.69
CA MET A 386 -13.37 -6.30 -4.27
C MET A 386 -14.37 -6.59 -3.16
N VAL A 387 -14.42 -5.73 -2.13
CA VAL A 387 -15.39 -5.87 -1.02
C VAL A 387 -16.82 -5.78 -1.53
N LEU A 388 -17.12 -4.83 -2.41
CA LEU A 388 -18.45 -4.68 -3.03
C LEU A 388 -18.81 -5.87 -3.94
N SER A 389 -17.82 -6.58 -4.48
CA SER A 389 -18.00 -7.82 -5.26
C SER A 389 -18.07 -9.08 -4.37
N GLY A 390 -18.05 -8.93 -3.04
CA GLY A 390 -18.18 -10.03 -2.10
C GLY A 390 -16.88 -10.77 -1.76
N ALA A 391 -15.71 -10.20 -2.08
CA ALA A 391 -14.43 -10.80 -1.70
C ALA A 391 -14.27 -10.90 -0.18
N SER A 392 -13.70 -12.00 0.27
CA SER A 392 -13.38 -12.21 1.70
C SER A 392 -12.27 -11.28 2.20
N PRO A 393 -12.16 -11.06 3.52
CA PRO A 393 -11.06 -10.31 4.10
C PRO A 393 -9.68 -10.86 3.71
N GLU A 394 -9.54 -12.17 3.63
CA GLU A 394 -8.30 -12.85 3.26
C GLU A 394 -7.92 -12.56 1.80
N GLU A 395 -8.88 -12.65 0.88
CA GLU A 395 -8.67 -12.33 -0.54
C GLU A 395 -8.27 -10.87 -0.75
N VAL A 396 -8.93 -9.93 -0.04
CA VAL A 396 -8.56 -8.51 -0.10
C VAL A 396 -7.17 -8.29 0.51
N ALA A 397 -6.84 -8.93 1.64
CA ALA A 397 -5.51 -8.83 2.24
C ALA A 397 -4.43 -9.37 1.31
N GLU A 398 -4.66 -10.52 0.69
CA GLU A 398 -3.73 -11.11 -0.27
C GLU A 398 -3.55 -10.22 -1.51
N ALA A 399 -4.64 -9.73 -2.11
CA ALA A 399 -4.59 -8.84 -3.26
C ALA A 399 -3.79 -7.56 -2.95
N LEU A 400 -3.96 -7.01 -1.74
CA LEU A 400 -3.27 -5.83 -1.29
C LEU A 400 -1.88 -6.10 -0.71
N ASP A 401 -1.36 -7.33 -0.71
CA ASP A 401 -0.07 -7.70 -0.11
C ASP A 401 0.02 -7.22 1.36
N HIS A 402 -1.01 -7.52 2.19
CA HIS A 402 -1.04 -7.25 3.62
C HIS A 402 -0.65 -8.49 4.42
N SER A 403 0.08 -8.30 5.51
CA SER A 403 0.50 -9.38 6.41
C SER A 403 -0.53 -9.69 7.51
N ASN A 404 -1.53 -8.82 7.70
CA ASN A 404 -2.60 -9.01 8.67
C ASN A 404 -3.92 -8.38 8.21
N LEU A 405 -5.03 -8.84 8.77
CA LEU A 405 -6.37 -8.38 8.43
C LEU A 405 -6.73 -7.02 9.06
N ASN A 406 -6.00 -6.55 10.06
CA ASN A 406 -6.31 -5.27 10.71
C ASN A 406 -6.22 -4.07 9.75
N SER A 407 -5.33 -4.17 8.76
CA SER A 407 -5.12 -3.12 7.76
C SER A 407 -6.26 -2.97 6.76
N ILE A 408 -7.19 -3.93 6.70
CA ILE A 408 -8.26 -3.94 5.70
C ILE A 408 -9.66 -3.85 6.30
N LYS A 409 -9.79 -3.97 7.62
CA LYS A 409 -11.09 -3.91 8.33
C LYS A 409 -11.94 -2.71 7.92
N HIS A 410 -11.33 -1.55 7.68
CA HIS A 410 -12.04 -0.33 7.30
C HIS A 410 -12.73 -0.40 5.93
N TYR A 411 -12.30 -1.26 5.01
CA TYR A 411 -13.02 -1.46 3.75
C TYR A 411 -14.33 -2.22 3.97
N PHE A 412 -14.38 -3.09 4.96
CA PHE A 412 -15.58 -3.87 5.31
C PHE A 412 -16.56 -3.08 6.17
N HIS A 413 -16.07 -2.21 7.06
CA HIS A 413 -16.93 -1.27 7.81
C HIS A 413 -17.73 -0.37 6.88
N TYR A 414 -17.13 0.11 5.81
CA TYR A 414 -17.80 0.89 4.80
C TYR A 414 -19.04 0.17 4.20
N ASN A 415 -18.92 -1.12 3.94
CA ASN A 415 -20.04 -1.90 3.39
C ASN A 415 -21.19 -2.02 4.42
N LEU A 416 -20.88 -2.20 5.70
CA LEU A 416 -21.87 -2.27 6.79
C LEU A 416 -22.56 -0.91 7.01
N GLU A 417 -21.83 0.18 7.12
CA GLU A 417 -22.40 1.53 7.32
C GLU A 417 -23.23 1.99 6.12
N LEU A 418 -22.80 1.70 4.90
CA LEU A 418 -23.60 1.99 3.70
C LEU A 418 -24.86 1.15 3.66
N GLN A 419 -24.80 -0.12 4.04
CA GLN A 419 -25.98 -0.98 4.15
C GLN A 419 -26.92 -0.51 5.25
N GLU A 420 -26.41 -0.11 6.41
CA GLU A 420 -27.22 0.50 7.49
C GLU A 420 -27.86 1.82 7.03
N PHE A 421 -27.12 2.68 6.34
CA PHE A 421 -27.65 3.94 5.79
C PHE A 421 -28.72 3.68 4.72
N ILE A 422 -28.46 2.77 3.78
CA ILE A 422 -29.43 2.37 2.77
C ILE A 422 -30.66 1.77 3.45
N ASN A 423 -30.48 0.89 4.42
CA ASN A 423 -31.61 0.27 5.14
C ASN A 423 -32.40 1.29 5.95
N THR A 424 -31.74 2.19 6.69
CA THR A 424 -32.43 3.23 7.49
C THR A 424 -33.19 4.18 6.58
N THR A 425 -32.61 4.55 5.44
CA THR A 425 -33.25 5.41 4.46
C THR A 425 -34.41 4.70 3.75
N HIS A 426 -34.23 3.43 3.41
CA HIS A 426 -35.28 2.60 2.79
C HIS A 426 -36.38 2.23 3.79
N MET A 427 -36.05 1.96 5.04
CA MET A 427 -37.07 1.68 6.10
C MET A 427 -37.84 2.92 6.51
N ALA A 428 -37.35 4.13 6.28
CA ALA A 428 -38.03 5.39 6.56
C ALA A 428 -39.07 5.77 5.49
N SER A 429 -39.04 5.13 4.30
CA SER A 429 -40.01 5.40 3.22
C SER A 429 -41.11 4.33 3.20
N PRO A 430 -42.38 4.69 3.49
CA PRO A 430 -43.51 3.76 3.43
C PRO A 430 -43.71 3.14 2.04
N GLU A 431 -43.34 3.86 0.97
CA GLU A 431 -43.46 3.43 -0.42
C GLU A 431 -42.41 2.37 -0.77
N ILE A 432 -41.21 2.49 -0.18
CA ILE A 432 -40.12 1.53 -0.33
C ILE A 432 -40.37 0.29 0.52
N ASN A 433 -40.97 0.43 1.73
CA ASN A 433 -41.39 -0.70 2.55
C ASN A 433 -42.45 -1.56 1.87
N ALA A 434 -43.34 -0.96 1.10
CA ALA A 434 -44.31 -1.69 0.28
C ALA A 434 -43.66 -2.35 -0.96
N ALA A 435 -42.56 -1.81 -1.48
CA ALA A 435 -41.83 -2.32 -2.64
C ALA A 435 -40.78 -3.37 -2.30
N VAL A 436 -40.28 -3.38 -1.05
CA VAL A 436 -39.22 -4.33 -0.58
C VAL A 436 -39.78 -5.71 -0.23
N GLN A 437 -41.11 -5.85 -0.16
CA GLN A 437 -41.74 -7.12 0.15
C GLN A 437 -42.00 -7.94 -1.11
N MET A 438 -41.01 -8.72 -1.51
CA MET A 438 -41.13 -9.85 -2.44
C MET A 438 -41.19 -9.54 -3.95
N TRP A 439 -40.84 -10.53 -4.76
CA TRP A 439 -41.13 -10.54 -6.19
C TRP A 439 -42.63 -10.23 -6.40
N CYS A 440 -42.94 -9.48 -7.46
CA CYS A 440 -44.27 -8.89 -7.67
C CYS A 440 -45.36 -9.91 -8.10
N GLY A 441 -45.16 -11.21 -7.90
CA GLY A 441 -46.12 -12.26 -8.25
C GLY A 441 -46.20 -12.56 -9.75
N LYS A 442 -45.37 -11.94 -10.61
CA LYS A 442 -45.41 -12.16 -12.07
C LYS A 442 -44.24 -13.04 -12.52
N PHE A 443 -44.52 -14.07 -13.29
CA PHE A 443 -43.54 -14.92 -13.94
C PHE A 443 -43.00 -14.29 -15.22
N MET A 444 -41.80 -14.73 -15.64
CA MET A 444 -41.14 -14.31 -16.89
C MET A 444 -42.02 -14.62 -18.12
N GLU A 445 -42.71 -15.75 -18.08
CA GLU A 445 -43.55 -16.24 -19.16
C GLU A 445 -44.81 -15.38 -19.39
N GLU A 446 -45.22 -14.58 -18.42
CA GLU A 446 -46.39 -13.69 -18.47
C GLU A 446 -46.08 -12.31 -19.08
N ILE A 447 -44.80 -12.04 -19.41
CA ILE A 447 -44.39 -10.78 -19.99
C ILE A 447 -44.40 -10.87 -21.52
N PRO A 448 -45.18 -10.06 -22.23
CA PRO A 448 -45.33 -10.12 -23.68
C PRO A 448 -44.04 -9.76 -24.41
N ASP A 449 -43.36 -8.70 -23.97
CA ASP A 449 -42.07 -8.28 -24.56
C ASP A 449 -40.92 -8.64 -23.60
N ARG A 450 -40.15 -9.63 -24.05
CA ARG A 450 -38.98 -10.15 -23.29
C ARG A 450 -37.66 -9.53 -23.74
N SER A 451 -37.66 -8.67 -24.74
CA SER A 451 -36.44 -8.11 -25.31
C SER A 451 -35.66 -7.22 -24.33
N ALA A 452 -36.36 -6.59 -23.40
CA ALA A 452 -35.80 -5.75 -22.34
C ALA A 452 -35.41 -6.52 -21.06
N LEU A 453 -35.77 -7.82 -20.96
CA LEU A 453 -35.50 -8.63 -19.77
C LEU A 453 -34.09 -9.17 -19.77
N ARG A 454 -33.38 -9.00 -18.67
CA ARG A 454 -32.03 -9.55 -18.48
C ARG A 454 -32.09 -10.93 -17.83
N PRO A 455 -31.50 -11.97 -18.43
CA PRO A 455 -31.48 -13.31 -17.86
C PRO A 455 -30.70 -13.33 -16.54
N ILE A 456 -31.19 -14.11 -15.57
CA ILE A 456 -30.55 -14.31 -14.26
C ILE A 456 -30.29 -15.80 -14.07
N SER A 457 -29.07 -16.24 -14.33
CA SER A 457 -28.52 -17.56 -13.96
C SER A 457 -29.49 -18.75 -14.09
N GLY A 458 -30.33 -18.80 -15.12
CA GLY A 458 -31.32 -19.85 -15.31
C GLY A 458 -32.50 -19.83 -14.32
N LEU A 459 -32.59 -18.88 -13.42
CA LEU A 459 -33.68 -18.75 -12.43
C LEU A 459 -34.86 -17.90 -12.93
N GLY A 460 -34.61 -17.06 -13.92
CA GLY A 460 -35.60 -16.14 -14.47
C GLY A 460 -34.94 -14.92 -15.12
N SER A 461 -35.58 -13.76 -15.02
CA SER A 461 -35.10 -12.53 -15.62
C SER A 461 -35.30 -11.32 -14.71
N CYS A 462 -34.53 -10.27 -14.93
CA CYS A 462 -34.65 -8.99 -14.25
C CYS A 462 -35.27 -7.95 -15.17
N ASN A 463 -36.29 -7.26 -14.69
CA ASN A 463 -36.95 -6.14 -15.37
C ASN A 463 -36.36 -4.80 -14.90
N SER A 464 -35.02 -4.68 -14.85
CA SER A 464 -34.33 -3.44 -14.52
C SER A 464 -33.58 -2.94 -15.74
N GLU A 465 -33.69 -1.64 -16.01
CA GLU A 465 -32.93 -0.99 -17.10
C GLU A 465 -31.44 -0.87 -16.73
N GLU A 466 -31.12 -0.78 -15.45
CA GLU A 466 -29.74 -0.66 -14.97
C GLU A 466 -29.16 -1.99 -14.48
N PRO A 467 -27.84 -2.21 -14.62
CA PRO A 467 -27.17 -3.39 -14.08
C PRO A 467 -27.28 -3.41 -12.55
N CYS A 468 -27.71 -4.53 -11.99
CA CYS A 468 -27.79 -4.75 -10.56
C CYS A 468 -26.39 -5.09 -10.00
N PRO A 469 -25.93 -4.40 -8.94
CA PRO A 469 -24.62 -4.68 -8.33
C PRO A 469 -24.64 -5.87 -7.36
N TYR A 470 -25.80 -6.49 -7.13
CA TYR A 470 -26.00 -7.52 -6.09
C TYR A 470 -25.88 -8.93 -6.65
N HIS A 471 -25.58 -9.89 -5.76
CA HIS A 471 -25.48 -11.31 -6.15
C HIS A 471 -26.87 -11.85 -6.54
N PRO A 472 -27.04 -12.41 -7.76
CA PRO A 472 -28.35 -12.73 -8.31
C PRO A 472 -29.21 -13.62 -7.44
N THR A 473 -28.63 -14.71 -6.88
CA THR A 473 -29.39 -15.69 -6.08
C THR A 473 -29.88 -15.13 -4.75
N VAL A 474 -29.03 -14.34 -4.06
CA VAL A 474 -29.34 -13.83 -2.70
C VAL A 474 -30.31 -12.66 -2.71
N THR A 475 -30.34 -11.89 -3.79
CA THR A 475 -31.09 -10.62 -3.81
C THR A 475 -32.35 -10.68 -4.64
N CYS A 476 -32.33 -11.52 -5.70
CA CYS A 476 -33.40 -11.50 -6.69
C CYS A 476 -34.76 -11.93 -6.12
N TYR A 477 -34.81 -12.96 -5.29
CA TYR A 477 -36.06 -13.44 -4.70
C TYR A 477 -36.77 -12.42 -3.78
N ALA A 478 -36.01 -11.48 -3.21
CA ALA A 478 -36.54 -10.37 -2.44
C ALA A 478 -36.71 -9.08 -3.27
N CYS A 479 -36.57 -9.15 -4.61
CA CYS A 479 -36.60 -7.99 -5.48
C CYS A 479 -37.89 -7.92 -6.31
N PRO A 480 -38.63 -6.77 -6.30
CA PRO A 480 -39.86 -6.62 -7.07
C PRO A 480 -39.64 -6.61 -8.60
N LYS A 481 -38.40 -6.40 -9.07
CA LYS A 481 -38.02 -6.43 -10.48
C LYS A 481 -37.72 -7.84 -10.99
N PHE A 482 -37.60 -8.81 -10.08
CA PHE A 482 -37.34 -10.21 -10.45
C PHE A 482 -38.58 -10.84 -11.08
N ARG A 483 -38.37 -11.59 -12.12
CA ARG A 483 -39.37 -12.38 -12.88
C ARG A 483 -38.86 -13.82 -12.92
N PRO A 484 -39.26 -14.68 -11.96
CA PRO A 484 -38.85 -16.08 -11.95
C PRO A 484 -39.39 -16.81 -13.17
N SER A 485 -38.68 -17.81 -13.64
CA SER A 485 -39.18 -18.73 -14.69
C SER A 485 -39.91 -19.90 -14.05
N ARG A 486 -41.07 -20.25 -14.56
CA ARG A 486 -41.85 -21.41 -14.07
C ARG A 486 -41.10 -22.75 -14.23
N HIS A 487 -40.08 -22.78 -15.07
CA HIS A 487 -39.30 -23.98 -15.38
C HIS A 487 -37.97 -24.08 -14.66
N ALA A 488 -37.63 -23.07 -13.86
CA ALA A 488 -36.35 -23.04 -13.16
C ALA A 488 -36.37 -23.89 -11.87
N ASN A 489 -35.17 -24.32 -11.45
CA ASN A 489 -34.99 -25.08 -10.22
C ASN A 489 -34.93 -24.14 -8.99
N HIS A 490 -36.09 -23.66 -8.53
CA HIS A 490 -36.19 -22.78 -7.37
C HIS A 490 -35.91 -23.50 -6.03
N GLU A 491 -36.11 -24.82 -5.98
CA GLU A 491 -35.80 -25.60 -4.78
C GLU A 491 -34.28 -25.70 -4.57
N GLY A 492 -33.51 -25.91 -5.65
CA GLY A 492 -32.07 -25.84 -5.63
C GLY A 492 -31.55 -24.46 -5.21
N ALA A 493 -32.11 -23.40 -5.76
CA ALA A 493 -31.75 -22.03 -5.37
C ALA A 493 -32.06 -21.74 -3.89
N LEU A 494 -33.22 -22.22 -3.37
CA LEU A 494 -33.53 -22.10 -1.95
C LEU A 494 -32.54 -22.84 -1.06
N ALA A 495 -32.09 -24.04 -1.46
CA ALA A 495 -31.09 -24.80 -0.74
C ALA A 495 -29.74 -24.04 -0.68
N ASP A 496 -29.31 -23.43 -1.80
CA ASP A 496 -28.09 -22.62 -1.87
C ASP A 496 -28.17 -21.38 -0.99
N ILE A 497 -29.31 -20.65 -1.00
CA ILE A 497 -29.50 -19.48 -0.13
C ILE A 497 -29.51 -19.89 1.33
N THR A 498 -30.12 -21.02 1.68
CA THR A 498 -30.15 -21.54 3.06
C THR A 498 -28.73 -21.95 3.52
N LYS A 499 -27.96 -22.59 2.66
CA LYS A 499 -26.55 -22.89 2.92
C LYS A 499 -25.72 -21.63 3.13
N PHE A 500 -25.95 -20.61 2.32
CA PHE A 500 -25.32 -19.30 2.47
C PHE A 500 -25.70 -18.65 3.81
N GLN A 501 -26.97 -18.74 4.24
CA GLN A 501 -27.40 -18.28 5.56
C GLN A 501 -26.67 -18.98 6.69
N GLN A 502 -26.46 -20.30 6.58
CA GLN A 502 -25.73 -21.09 7.56
C GLN A 502 -24.22 -20.70 7.59
N MET A 503 -23.64 -20.40 6.45
CA MET A 503 -22.24 -19.95 6.35
C MET A 503 -22.02 -18.54 6.93
N LEU A 504 -23.03 -17.66 6.82
CA LEU A 504 -22.98 -16.34 7.45
C LEU A 504 -23.01 -16.44 8.99
N GLY A 505 -23.49 -17.56 9.51
CA GLY A 505 -23.45 -17.94 10.91
C GLY A 505 -24.21 -17.00 11.84
N SER A 506 -24.20 -17.33 13.14
CA SER A 506 -24.78 -16.53 14.22
C SER A 506 -24.14 -15.14 14.41
N ASN A 507 -23.13 -14.80 13.63
CA ASN A 507 -22.34 -13.57 13.75
C ASN A 507 -22.83 -12.40 12.87
N SER A 508 -23.84 -12.63 12.01
CA SER A 508 -24.41 -11.58 11.17
C SER A 508 -25.80 -11.21 11.67
N THR A 509 -25.89 -10.22 12.54
CA THR A 509 -27.16 -9.66 13.06
C THR A 509 -27.60 -8.40 12.30
N GLY A 510 -27.12 -8.18 11.10
CA GLY A 510 -27.36 -6.96 10.34
C GLY A 510 -28.23 -7.15 9.10
N ALA A 511 -28.23 -6.14 8.25
CA ALA A 511 -28.98 -6.05 7.01
C ALA A 511 -28.79 -7.24 6.05
N MET A 512 -27.61 -7.86 6.03
CA MET A 512 -27.35 -9.06 5.23
C MET A 512 -28.19 -10.25 5.71
N ALA A 513 -28.33 -10.45 7.02
CA ALA A 513 -29.18 -11.52 7.55
C ALA A 513 -30.64 -11.30 7.16
N GLN A 514 -31.14 -10.06 7.28
CA GLN A 514 -32.51 -9.70 6.87
C GLN A 514 -32.73 -9.87 5.36
N GLN A 515 -31.75 -9.50 4.55
CA GLN A 515 -31.81 -9.67 3.10
C GLN A 515 -31.83 -11.14 2.67
N VAL A 516 -31.02 -11.98 3.31
CA VAL A 516 -31.01 -13.43 3.08
C VAL A 516 -32.32 -14.05 3.55
N GLU A 517 -32.85 -13.60 4.69
CA GLU A 517 -34.14 -14.06 5.21
C GLU A 517 -35.28 -13.68 4.25
N ALA A 518 -35.29 -12.44 3.76
CA ALA A 518 -36.26 -11.99 2.74
C ALA A 518 -36.12 -12.80 1.43
N ALA A 519 -34.91 -13.12 1.01
CA ALA A 519 -34.68 -13.98 -0.16
C ALA A 519 -35.19 -15.41 0.03
N ILE A 520 -35.01 -15.99 1.23
CA ILE A 520 -35.57 -17.30 1.57
C ILE A 520 -37.10 -17.28 1.52
N HIS A 521 -37.71 -16.24 2.09
CA HIS A 521 -39.18 -16.07 2.04
C HIS A 521 -39.66 -15.91 0.58
N GLY A 522 -38.99 -15.08 -0.22
CA GLY A 522 -39.30 -14.90 -1.63
C GLY A 522 -39.17 -16.20 -2.44
N ALA A 523 -38.11 -16.97 -2.22
CA ALA A 523 -37.90 -18.26 -2.89
C ALA A 523 -39.00 -19.27 -2.54
N LYS A 524 -39.35 -19.37 -1.24
CA LYS A 524 -40.49 -20.21 -0.80
C LYS A 524 -41.81 -19.79 -1.47
N SER A 525 -42.08 -18.49 -1.55
CA SER A 525 -43.27 -17.94 -2.21
C SER A 525 -43.33 -18.31 -3.69
N VAL A 526 -42.18 -18.20 -4.41
CA VAL A 526 -42.08 -18.62 -5.81
C VAL A 526 -42.37 -20.12 -5.97
N ILE A 527 -41.79 -20.96 -5.10
CA ILE A 527 -41.98 -22.42 -5.14
C ILE A 527 -43.49 -22.77 -4.96
N ILE A 528 -44.14 -22.12 -4.00
CA ILE A 528 -45.59 -22.30 -3.76
C ILE A 528 -46.39 -21.93 -5.03
N ALA A 529 -46.12 -20.74 -5.56
CA ALA A 529 -46.82 -20.24 -6.75
C ALA A 529 -46.61 -21.12 -7.99
N VAL A 530 -45.38 -21.70 -8.15
CA VAL A 530 -45.12 -22.68 -9.24
C VAL A 530 -45.86 -23.98 -9.04
N LYS A 531 -46.06 -24.44 -7.77
CA LYS A 531 -46.82 -25.67 -7.49
C LYS A 531 -48.31 -25.47 -7.74
N GLU A 532 -48.88 -24.35 -7.30
CA GLU A 532 -50.30 -24.00 -7.54
C GLU A 532 -50.66 -23.86 -9.02
N LEU A 533 -49.71 -23.51 -9.88
CA LEU A 533 -49.92 -23.42 -11.33
C LEU A 533 -49.78 -24.77 -12.03
N LYS A 534 -49.31 -25.82 -11.35
CA LYS A 534 -49.20 -27.18 -11.88
C LYS A 534 -50.37 -28.08 -11.47
N GLU A 535 -51.15 -27.66 -10.47
CA GLU A 535 -52.43 -28.24 -10.08
C GLU A 535 -53.57 -27.60 -10.91
#